data_abcce67a42a2aa32398749d368411e7e
#
_entry.id   abcce67a42a2aa32398749d368411e7e
#
_cell.length_a   1.000
_cell.length_b   1.000
_cell.length_c   1.000
_cell.angle_alpha   90.00
_cell.angle_beta   90.00
_cell.angle_gamma   90.00
#
_symmetry.space_group_name_H-M   'P 1'
#
loop_
_entity.id
_entity.type
_entity.pdbx_description
1 polymer ?
#
loop_
_entity_poly.entity_id
_entity_poly.type
_entity_poly.pdbx_seq_one_letter_code
_entity_poly.pdbx_strand_id
1 'polypeptide(L)'
;MRGVPVTAFTLSEYLPGRDFSCMALWKDGALILVKTCERLSYFGGGAQPSGISSVSQLAKTVDEPRVVAVCTAAIRALDPRASGVFNLDLREDRRGGPCITEINAGRFPSGTNVFDLTGRHNLAATFVRVALGQRVALRDVYEPAEGYYTVRDLDTPTGVFHEDDLFDRIVDARG
;
A
#
# COMPACT_ATOMS: atom_id res chain seq x y z
N MET A 1 -31.22 9.17 18.55
CA MET A 1 -30.35 8.04 18.93
C MET A 1 -29.54 8.46 20.15
N ARG A 2 -29.57 7.74 21.26
CA ARG A 2 -28.68 7.99 22.40
C ARG A 2 -27.32 7.39 22.02
N GLY A 3 -26.27 8.25 21.89
CA GLY A 3 -24.94 7.77 21.63
C GLY A 3 -24.45 6.86 22.75
N VAL A 4 -23.78 5.77 22.39
CA VAL A 4 -23.06 4.93 23.36
C VAL A 4 -21.88 5.76 23.87
N PRO A 5 -21.72 5.93 25.21
CA PRO A 5 -20.58 6.68 25.73
C PRO A 5 -19.27 5.97 25.36
N VAL A 6 -18.33 6.70 24.78
CA VAL A 6 -16.99 6.19 24.52
C VAL A 6 -16.22 6.22 25.84
N THR A 7 -15.84 5.06 26.35
CA THR A 7 -15.21 4.90 27.68
C THR A 7 -13.70 4.66 27.61
N ALA A 8 -13.15 4.45 26.39
CA ALA A 8 -11.73 4.22 26.18
C ALA A 8 -11.24 4.90 24.91
N PHE A 9 -10.02 5.42 24.95
CA PHE A 9 -9.35 6.07 23.82
C PHE A 9 -7.92 5.53 23.70
N THR A 10 -7.46 5.39 22.47
CA THR A 10 -6.04 5.21 22.19
C THR A 10 -5.44 6.58 21.83
N LEU A 11 -4.41 7.00 22.56
CA LEU A 11 -3.65 8.18 22.24
C LEU A 11 -2.37 7.76 21.54
N SER A 12 -2.12 8.31 20.36
CA SER A 12 -0.91 8.05 19.59
C SER A 12 -0.29 9.36 19.08
N GLU A 13 0.98 9.27 18.69
CA GLU A 13 1.64 10.40 18.03
C GLU A 13 0.92 10.75 16.72
N TYR A 14 0.78 12.04 16.44
CA TYR A 14 0.26 12.52 15.16
C TYR A 14 1.38 12.52 14.11
N LEU A 15 1.18 11.77 13.04
CA LEU A 15 2.10 11.63 11.90
C LEU A 15 1.56 12.45 10.71
N PRO A 16 2.12 13.63 10.42
CA PRO A 16 1.56 14.56 9.43
C PRO A 16 1.99 14.30 7.99
N GLY A 17 2.97 13.42 7.77
CA GLY A 17 3.61 13.25 6.47
C GLY A 17 2.87 12.33 5.50
N ARG A 18 3.60 11.86 4.49
CA ARG A 18 3.09 10.99 3.42
C ARG A 18 2.55 9.69 3.99
N ASP A 19 1.55 9.14 3.31
CA ASP A 19 0.86 7.93 3.73
C ASP A 19 1.16 6.78 2.75
N PHE A 20 1.67 5.66 3.27
CA PHE A 20 2.10 4.54 2.45
C PHE A 20 1.38 3.24 2.79
N SER A 21 1.27 2.39 1.80
CA SER A 21 0.99 0.97 1.97
C SER A 21 2.14 0.15 1.39
N CYS A 22 2.64 -0.80 2.18
CA CYS A 22 3.67 -1.73 1.78
C CYS A 22 3.11 -3.15 1.82
N MET A 23 3.04 -3.80 0.67
CA MET A 23 2.56 -5.15 0.53
C MET A 23 3.72 -6.11 0.28
N ALA A 24 3.90 -7.09 1.16
CA ALA A 24 5.03 -8.00 1.16
C ALA A 24 4.60 -9.46 1.24
N LEU A 25 5.23 -10.31 0.43
CA LEU A 25 5.09 -11.77 0.46
C LEU A 25 6.35 -12.39 1.06
N TRP A 26 6.15 -13.24 2.05
CA TRP A 26 7.21 -13.92 2.77
C TRP A 26 7.07 -15.44 2.68
N LYS A 27 8.20 -16.16 2.74
CA LYS A 27 8.27 -17.61 2.86
C LYS A 27 9.45 -18.01 3.75
N ASP A 28 9.15 -18.66 4.87
CA ASP A 28 10.13 -19.21 5.83
C ASP A 28 11.22 -18.18 6.24
N GLY A 29 10.79 -16.93 6.48
CA GLY A 29 11.65 -15.81 6.86
C GLY A 29 12.35 -15.10 5.71
N ALA A 30 12.16 -15.58 4.47
CA ALA A 30 12.67 -14.90 3.28
C ALA A 30 11.60 -13.99 2.67
N LEU A 31 11.96 -12.74 2.38
CA LEU A 31 11.15 -11.82 1.60
C LEU A 31 11.18 -12.26 0.14
N ILE A 32 10.01 -12.56 -0.43
CA ILE A 32 9.86 -13.08 -1.79
C ILE A 32 9.55 -11.95 -2.77
N LEU A 33 8.60 -11.06 -2.43
CA LEU A 33 8.19 -9.95 -3.27
C LEU A 33 7.62 -8.84 -2.38
N VAL A 34 7.97 -7.59 -2.68
CA VAL A 34 7.43 -6.43 -1.99
C VAL A 34 7.14 -5.30 -2.97
N LYS A 35 6.04 -4.59 -2.74
CA LYS A 35 5.58 -3.45 -3.52
C LYS A 35 5.09 -2.35 -2.61
N THR A 36 5.23 -1.10 -3.05
CA THR A 36 4.86 0.10 -2.28
C THR A 36 3.98 1.04 -3.07
N CYS A 37 3.04 1.67 -2.39
CA CYS A 37 2.29 2.80 -2.94
C CYS A 37 2.12 3.90 -1.90
N GLU A 38 1.93 5.12 -2.38
CA GLU A 38 1.51 6.28 -1.61
C GLU A 38 0.00 6.49 -1.78
N ARG A 39 -0.71 6.70 -0.68
CA ARG A 39 -2.14 7.04 -0.68
C ARG A 39 -2.29 8.55 -0.65
N LEU A 40 -3.00 9.11 -1.63
CA LEU A 40 -3.11 10.55 -1.85
C LEU A 40 -4.45 11.10 -1.38
N SER A 41 -5.53 10.33 -1.52
CA SER A 41 -6.84 10.68 -0.99
C SER A 41 -7.65 9.45 -0.61
N TYR A 42 -8.72 9.68 0.15
CA TYR A 42 -9.55 8.62 0.72
C TYR A 42 -11.02 8.82 0.40
N PHE A 43 -11.73 7.70 0.22
CA PHE A 43 -13.19 7.70 0.11
C PHE A 43 -13.83 8.31 1.35
N GLY A 44 -14.68 9.32 1.15
CA GLY A 44 -15.35 10.01 2.24
C GLY A 44 -14.39 10.74 3.19
N GLY A 45 -13.11 10.89 2.83
CA GLY A 45 -12.12 11.60 3.64
C GLY A 45 -12.54 13.03 3.96
N GLY A 46 -13.18 13.73 3.01
CA GLY A 46 -13.70 15.07 3.24
C GLY A 46 -14.81 15.16 4.31
N ALA A 47 -15.45 14.06 4.66
CA ALA A 47 -16.45 13.97 5.73
C ALA A 47 -15.84 13.58 7.10
N GLN A 48 -14.55 13.26 7.14
CA GLN A 48 -13.83 12.89 8.35
C GLN A 48 -12.94 14.04 8.82
N PRO A 49 -12.89 14.34 10.13
CA PRO A 49 -11.99 15.37 10.66
C PRO A 49 -10.50 15.14 10.36
N SER A 50 -10.11 13.87 10.21
CA SER A 50 -8.74 13.46 9.86
C SER A 50 -8.42 13.53 8.37
N GLY A 51 -9.43 13.66 7.50
CA GLY A 51 -9.27 13.51 6.06
C GLY A 51 -9.03 12.06 5.59
N ILE A 52 -9.06 11.08 6.49
CA ILE A 52 -8.65 9.69 6.25
C ILE A 52 -9.84 8.76 6.44
N SER A 53 -9.93 7.75 5.59
CA SER A 53 -10.81 6.59 5.76
C SER A 53 -10.05 5.29 5.51
N SER A 54 -10.73 4.16 5.58
CA SER A 54 -10.11 2.84 5.38
C SER A 54 -9.77 2.50 3.92
N VAL A 55 -10.33 3.24 2.96
CA VAL A 55 -10.16 2.95 1.52
C VAL A 55 -9.59 4.16 0.81
N SER A 56 -8.44 3.99 0.16
CA SER A 56 -7.88 5.04 -0.69
C SER A 56 -8.73 5.21 -1.95
N GLN A 57 -9.04 6.46 -2.28
CA GLN A 57 -9.70 6.86 -3.52
C GLN A 57 -8.66 7.08 -4.62
N LEU A 58 -7.56 7.75 -4.28
CA LEU A 58 -6.43 7.99 -5.17
C LEU A 58 -5.16 7.49 -4.50
N ALA A 59 -4.39 6.67 -5.22
CA ALA A 59 -3.07 6.23 -4.80
C ALA A 59 -2.13 6.16 -6.00
N LYS A 60 -0.82 6.19 -5.76
CA LYS A 60 0.19 5.99 -6.80
C LYS A 60 1.26 5.00 -6.36
N THR A 61 1.79 4.23 -7.31
CA THR A 61 2.96 3.39 -7.07
C THR A 61 4.22 4.26 -6.93
N VAL A 62 5.10 3.89 -5.99
CA VAL A 62 6.30 4.67 -5.68
C VAL A 62 7.51 3.77 -5.44
N ASP A 63 8.70 4.30 -5.73
CA ASP A 63 9.96 3.71 -5.27
C ASP A 63 10.34 4.33 -3.92
N GLU A 64 10.12 3.57 -2.82
CA GLU A 64 10.42 4.01 -1.45
C GLU A 64 11.17 2.91 -0.68
N PRO A 65 12.47 2.75 -0.92
CA PRO A 65 13.27 1.71 -0.24
C PRO A 65 13.33 1.87 1.27
N ARG A 66 13.16 3.09 1.81
CA ARG A 66 13.07 3.34 3.26
C ARG A 66 11.84 2.67 3.89
N VAL A 67 10.71 2.74 3.19
CA VAL A 67 9.47 2.06 3.61
C VAL A 67 9.69 0.54 3.62
N VAL A 68 10.27 -0.01 2.55
CA VAL A 68 10.59 -1.44 2.46
C VAL A 68 11.52 -1.89 3.57
N ALA A 69 12.56 -1.10 3.89
CA ALA A 69 13.51 -1.42 4.95
C ALA A 69 12.83 -1.49 6.34
N VAL A 70 11.99 -0.50 6.67
CA VAL A 70 11.25 -0.46 7.94
C VAL A 70 10.28 -1.64 8.05
N CYS A 71 9.51 -1.92 6.99
CA CYS A 71 8.59 -3.05 6.95
C CYS A 71 9.30 -4.39 7.10
N THR A 72 10.42 -4.57 6.40
CA THR A 72 11.24 -5.79 6.47
C THR A 72 11.80 -6.00 7.87
N ALA A 73 12.32 -4.96 8.51
CA ALA A 73 12.83 -5.03 9.86
C ALA A 73 11.74 -5.40 10.87
N ALA A 74 10.56 -4.79 10.75
CA ALA A 74 9.43 -5.06 11.64
C ALA A 74 8.94 -6.52 11.54
N ILE A 75 8.74 -7.02 10.32
CA ILE A 75 8.28 -8.41 10.14
C ILE A 75 9.31 -9.40 10.68
N ARG A 76 10.61 -9.21 10.42
CA ARG A 76 11.67 -10.08 10.97
C ARG A 76 11.76 -10.04 12.49
N ALA A 77 11.49 -8.89 13.10
CA ALA A 77 11.47 -8.75 14.55
C ALA A 77 10.28 -9.48 15.20
N LEU A 78 9.13 -9.50 14.52
CA LEU A 78 7.93 -10.17 15.00
C LEU A 78 7.99 -11.69 14.81
N ASP A 79 8.41 -12.14 13.63
CA ASP A 79 8.57 -13.55 13.31
C ASP A 79 9.74 -13.78 12.34
N PRO A 80 10.89 -14.28 12.81
CA PRO A 80 12.04 -14.59 11.96
C PRO A 80 11.76 -15.68 10.89
N ARG A 81 10.66 -16.42 11.03
CA ARG A 81 10.21 -17.44 10.06
C ARG A 81 8.92 -17.07 9.38
N ALA A 82 8.60 -15.79 9.29
CA ALA A 82 7.39 -15.28 8.69
C ALA A 82 7.09 -15.94 7.34
N SER A 83 5.85 -16.34 7.12
CA SER A 83 5.34 -16.86 5.86
C SER A 83 3.95 -16.31 5.60
N GLY A 84 3.68 -15.95 4.35
CA GLY A 84 2.39 -15.40 3.93
C GLY A 84 2.47 -13.97 3.44
N VAL A 85 1.31 -13.36 3.29
CA VAL A 85 1.16 -11.97 2.85
C VAL A 85 1.01 -11.06 4.05
N PHE A 86 1.70 -9.93 4.02
CA PHE A 86 1.61 -8.86 5.00
C PHE A 86 1.33 -7.56 4.26
N ASN A 87 0.36 -6.80 4.75
CA ASN A 87 0.16 -5.43 4.34
C ASN A 87 0.42 -4.52 5.54
N LEU A 88 1.38 -3.62 5.37
CA LEU A 88 1.75 -2.64 6.39
C LEU A 88 1.31 -1.26 5.93
N ASP A 89 0.65 -0.56 6.83
CA ASP A 89 0.27 0.83 6.65
C ASP A 89 1.26 1.71 7.42
N LEU A 90 1.76 2.77 6.76
CA LEU A 90 2.77 3.65 7.33
C LEU A 90 2.42 5.10 7.08
N ARG A 91 2.89 5.97 7.98
CA ARG A 91 2.92 7.41 7.76
C ARG A 91 4.27 7.99 8.13
N GLU A 92 4.68 9.03 7.43
CA GLU A 92 5.88 9.77 7.79
C GLU A 92 5.64 10.66 9.01
N ASP A 93 6.61 10.68 9.89
CA ASP A 93 6.71 11.62 10.98
C ASP A 93 7.04 13.05 10.48
N ARG A 94 7.21 13.99 11.39
CA ARG A 94 7.58 15.39 11.06
C ARG A 94 8.94 15.55 10.41
N ARG A 95 9.78 14.51 10.44
CA ARG A 95 11.14 14.48 9.87
C ARG A 95 11.20 13.68 8.57
N GLY A 96 10.05 13.16 8.10
CA GLY A 96 9.95 12.31 6.92
C GLY A 96 10.38 10.86 7.17
N GLY A 97 10.48 10.42 8.44
CA GLY A 97 10.74 9.04 8.79
C GLY A 97 9.46 8.19 8.66
N PRO A 98 9.48 7.05 7.92
CA PRO A 98 8.31 6.18 7.82
C PRO A 98 8.08 5.44 9.14
N CYS A 99 6.87 5.60 9.71
CA CYS A 99 6.41 4.96 10.94
C CYS A 99 5.26 4.01 10.63
N ILE A 100 5.36 2.75 11.06
CA ILE A 100 4.30 1.76 10.89
C ILE A 100 3.13 2.12 11.81
N THR A 101 1.94 2.20 11.25
CA THR A 101 0.69 2.45 11.97
C THR A 101 -0.13 1.18 12.16
N GLU A 102 -0.04 0.23 11.22
CA GLU A 102 -0.78 -1.02 11.25
C GLU A 102 -0.02 -2.12 10.50
N ILE A 103 -0.11 -3.37 11.00
CA ILE A 103 0.36 -4.57 10.32
C ILE A 103 -0.81 -5.53 10.14
N ASN A 104 -1.20 -5.75 8.90
CA ASN A 104 -2.27 -6.68 8.52
C ASN A 104 -1.65 -7.97 8.00
N ALA A 105 -1.61 -9.01 8.83
CA ALA A 105 -1.09 -10.31 8.48
C ALA A 105 -2.16 -11.21 7.83
N GLY A 106 -1.76 -11.98 6.81
CA GLY A 106 -2.58 -13.03 6.21
C GLY A 106 -3.67 -12.53 5.26
N ARG A 107 -3.70 -11.26 4.88
CA ARG A 107 -4.66 -10.73 3.90
C ARG A 107 -4.03 -9.85 2.85
N PHE A 108 -4.61 -9.89 1.66
CA PHE A 108 -4.31 -8.95 0.60
C PHE A 108 -5.03 -7.62 0.84
N PRO A 109 -4.36 -6.47 0.66
CA PRO A 109 -5.01 -5.17 0.73
C PRO A 109 -5.97 -4.96 -0.45
N SER A 110 -6.91 -4.04 -0.29
CA SER A 110 -7.87 -3.71 -1.36
C SER A 110 -7.22 -3.14 -2.63
N GLY A 111 -5.97 -2.69 -2.55
CA GLY A 111 -5.17 -2.18 -3.67
C GLY A 111 -4.34 -3.22 -4.42
N THR A 112 -4.43 -4.50 -4.06
CA THR A 112 -3.58 -5.56 -4.65
C THR A 112 -3.68 -5.64 -6.17
N ASN A 113 -4.88 -5.53 -6.72
CA ASN A 113 -5.11 -5.57 -8.16
C ASN A 113 -4.34 -4.49 -8.91
N VAL A 114 -4.18 -3.32 -8.33
CA VAL A 114 -3.44 -2.22 -8.94
C VAL A 114 -1.96 -2.55 -9.05
N PHE A 115 -1.36 -3.01 -7.96
CA PHE A 115 0.02 -3.47 -7.97
C PHE A 115 0.25 -4.59 -8.97
N ASP A 116 -0.74 -5.47 -9.12
CA ASP A 116 -0.64 -6.63 -10.00
C ASP A 116 -0.85 -6.28 -11.48
N LEU A 117 -1.54 -5.16 -11.76
CA LEU A 117 -1.73 -4.63 -13.13
C LEU A 117 -0.55 -3.77 -13.60
N THR A 118 0.19 -3.17 -12.69
CA THR A 118 1.29 -2.24 -13.02
C THR A 118 2.68 -2.85 -12.89
N GLY A 119 2.83 -3.93 -12.13
CA GLY A 119 4.09 -4.60 -11.89
C GLY A 119 4.37 -5.76 -12.85
N ARG A 120 5.65 -6.19 -12.91
CA ARG A 120 6.07 -7.37 -13.68
C ARG A 120 5.62 -8.68 -13.06
N HIS A 121 5.46 -8.71 -11.74
CA HIS A 121 5.10 -9.89 -10.97
C HIS A 121 3.75 -9.71 -10.30
N ASN A 122 2.83 -10.61 -10.61
CA ASN A 122 1.55 -10.68 -9.94
C ASN A 122 1.73 -11.29 -8.54
N LEU A 123 1.45 -10.53 -7.49
CA LEU A 123 1.69 -10.94 -6.11
C LEU A 123 0.74 -12.06 -5.68
N ALA A 124 -0.53 -12.00 -6.09
CA ALA A 124 -1.51 -13.03 -5.77
C ALA A 124 -1.15 -14.38 -6.44
N ALA A 125 -0.79 -14.36 -7.72
CA ALA A 125 -0.33 -15.55 -8.43
C ALA A 125 0.98 -16.10 -7.84
N THR A 126 1.90 -15.22 -7.45
CA THR A 126 3.16 -15.59 -6.79
C THR A 126 2.90 -16.27 -5.45
N PHE A 127 1.98 -15.72 -4.65
CA PHE A 127 1.56 -16.32 -3.37
C PHE A 127 1.04 -17.75 -3.57
N VAL A 128 0.14 -17.97 -4.54
CA VAL A 128 -0.41 -19.31 -4.82
C VAL A 128 0.70 -20.29 -5.22
N ARG A 129 1.61 -19.88 -6.10
CA ARG A 129 2.75 -20.72 -6.51
C ARG A 129 3.65 -21.09 -5.33
N VAL A 130 3.99 -20.12 -4.48
CA VAL A 130 4.79 -20.35 -3.27
C VAL A 130 4.07 -21.28 -2.30
N ALA A 131 2.76 -21.10 -2.10
CA ALA A 131 1.95 -21.98 -1.25
C ALA A 131 1.90 -23.44 -1.75
N LEU A 132 1.91 -23.63 -3.07
CA LEU A 132 1.98 -24.95 -3.72
C LEU A 132 3.40 -25.53 -3.80
N GLY A 133 4.40 -24.89 -3.20
CA GLY A 133 5.78 -25.35 -3.23
C GLY A 133 6.48 -25.22 -4.59
N GLN A 134 5.90 -24.47 -5.51
CA GLN A 134 6.49 -24.24 -6.83
C GLN A 134 7.67 -23.27 -6.74
N ARG A 135 8.68 -23.49 -7.56
CA ARG A 135 9.78 -22.52 -7.71
C ARG A 135 9.26 -21.25 -8.37
N VAL A 136 9.57 -20.13 -7.75
CA VAL A 136 9.25 -18.81 -8.29
C VAL A 136 10.58 -18.11 -8.61
N ALA A 137 10.85 -17.90 -9.90
CA ALA A 137 12.00 -17.12 -10.36
C ALA A 137 11.57 -15.66 -10.49
N LEU A 138 11.85 -14.86 -9.48
CA LEU A 138 11.68 -13.41 -9.52
C LEU A 138 13.01 -12.78 -9.90
N ARG A 139 12.98 -11.76 -10.77
CA ARG A 139 14.18 -10.99 -11.09
C ARG A 139 14.57 -10.08 -9.92
N ASP A 140 13.57 -9.49 -9.28
CA ASP A 140 13.74 -8.55 -8.19
C ASP A 140 12.75 -8.85 -7.07
N VAL A 141 13.22 -8.84 -5.83
CA VAL A 141 12.40 -8.97 -4.62
C VAL A 141 11.59 -7.71 -4.40
N TYR A 142 12.21 -6.54 -4.57
CA TYR A 142 11.55 -5.26 -4.59
C TYR A 142 11.30 -4.82 -6.02
N GLU A 143 10.05 -4.65 -6.35
CA GLU A 143 9.63 -4.23 -7.67
C GLU A 143 8.94 -2.86 -7.57
N PRO A 144 9.71 -1.76 -7.62
CA PRO A 144 9.12 -0.44 -7.72
C PRO A 144 8.54 -0.27 -9.13
N ALA A 145 7.24 -0.02 -9.22
CA ALA A 145 6.61 0.51 -10.41
C ALA A 145 6.22 1.95 -10.08
N GLU A 146 6.96 2.93 -10.56
CA GLU A 146 6.69 4.34 -10.28
C GLU A 146 5.64 4.91 -11.24
N GLY A 147 4.96 5.96 -10.78
CA GLY A 147 4.14 6.82 -11.63
C GLY A 147 2.79 6.25 -12.06
N TYR A 148 2.38 5.07 -11.59
CA TYR A 148 1.05 4.55 -11.87
C TYR A 148 0.05 5.02 -10.83
N TYR A 149 -0.96 5.72 -11.28
CA TYR A 149 -2.07 6.18 -10.44
C TYR A 149 -3.24 5.21 -10.52
N THR A 150 -3.93 5.08 -9.40
CA THR A 150 -5.18 4.36 -9.30
C THR A 150 -6.26 5.29 -8.80
N VAL A 151 -7.36 5.33 -9.51
CA VAL A 151 -8.56 6.07 -9.12
C VAL A 151 -9.69 5.09 -8.89
N ARG A 152 -10.37 5.26 -7.77
CA ARG A 152 -11.59 4.51 -7.43
C ARG A 152 -12.73 5.47 -7.19
N ASP A 153 -13.90 5.11 -7.68
CA ASP A 153 -15.15 5.74 -7.32
C ASP A 153 -16.23 4.69 -7.08
N LEU A 154 -17.38 5.08 -6.51
CA LEU A 154 -18.43 4.15 -6.09
C LEU A 154 -19.10 3.44 -7.27
N ASP A 155 -19.22 4.12 -8.38
CA ASP A 155 -20.01 3.75 -9.56
C ASP A 155 -19.17 3.60 -10.83
N THR A 156 -17.86 3.62 -10.72
CA THR A 156 -16.96 3.43 -11.87
C THR A 156 -15.97 2.28 -11.61
N PRO A 157 -15.57 1.54 -12.65
CA PRO A 157 -14.45 0.61 -12.53
C PRO A 157 -13.19 1.34 -12.07
N THR A 158 -12.35 0.66 -11.28
CA THR A 158 -11.05 1.21 -10.86
C THR A 158 -10.21 1.53 -12.10
N GLY A 159 -9.87 2.79 -12.27
CA GLY A 159 -8.95 3.25 -13.32
C GLY A 159 -7.49 3.10 -12.89
N VAL A 160 -6.62 2.70 -13.83
CA VAL A 160 -5.16 2.67 -13.66
C VAL A 160 -4.55 3.36 -14.87
N PHE A 161 -3.66 4.31 -14.65
CA PHE A 161 -2.96 5.05 -15.71
C PHE A 161 -1.58 5.49 -15.22
N HIS A 162 -0.66 5.66 -16.15
CA HIS A 162 0.66 6.22 -15.86
C HIS A 162 0.61 7.75 -15.86
N GLU A 163 1.48 8.41 -15.09
CA GLU A 163 1.52 9.87 -15.01
C GLU A 163 1.78 10.52 -16.37
N ASP A 164 2.57 9.90 -17.24
CA ASP A 164 2.83 10.39 -18.59
C ASP A 164 1.55 10.41 -19.46
N ASP A 165 0.63 9.46 -19.24
CA ASP A 165 -0.65 9.39 -19.97
C ASP A 165 -1.61 10.53 -19.59
N LEU A 166 -1.47 11.08 -18.38
CA LEU A 166 -2.32 12.16 -17.88
C LEU A 166 -2.03 13.50 -18.54
N PHE A 167 -0.76 13.78 -18.77
CA PHE A 167 -0.33 15.10 -19.25
C PHE A 167 -0.40 15.23 -20.75
N ASP A 168 -0.29 14.16 -21.50
CA ASP A 168 -0.41 14.15 -22.97
C ASP A 168 -1.85 14.38 -23.47
N ARG A 169 -2.85 14.30 -22.61
CA ARG A 169 -4.27 14.43 -22.98
C ARG A 169 -4.98 15.67 -22.44
N ILE A 170 -4.35 16.46 -21.60
CA ILE A 170 -4.87 17.75 -21.18
C ILE A 170 -4.39 18.80 -22.19
N VAL A 171 -5.09 18.88 -23.30
CA VAL A 171 -4.97 20.05 -24.19
C VAL A 171 -5.66 21.21 -23.48
N ASP A 172 -4.92 22.23 -23.06
CA ASP A 172 -5.52 23.46 -22.57
C ASP A 172 -6.38 24.06 -23.69
N ALA A 173 -7.69 24.04 -23.48
CA ALA A 173 -8.66 24.57 -24.45
C ALA A 173 -8.57 26.10 -24.60
N ARG A 174 -7.51 26.71 -24.09
CA ARG A 174 -7.18 28.14 -24.18
C ARG A 174 -5.96 28.40 -25.08
N GLY A 175 -5.73 27.55 -26.07
CA GLY A 175 -4.81 27.83 -27.16
C GLY A 175 -5.43 28.72 -28.19
#